data_1565782ddb49dd6d3282739a5220926c
#
_entry.id   1565782ddb49dd6d3282739a5220926c
#
_cell.length_a   1.000
_cell.length_b   1.000
_cell.length_c   1.000
_cell.angle_alpha   90.00
_cell.angle_beta   90.00
_cell.angle_gamma   90.00
#
_symmetry.space_group_name_H-M   'P 1'
#
loop_
_entity.id
_entity.type
_entity.pdbx_description
1 polymer ?
#
loop_
_entity_poly.entity_id
_entity_poly.type
_entity_poly.pdbx_seq_one_letter_code
_entity_poly.pdbx_strand_id
1 'polypeptide(L)'
;MNAVATPVTLHRAVGAEENARADFYALLSRFFQAAPDDALLHAISEADSIPPSGDPRLAKAWQELVDASSVMDADAALDEFESLFGGVGKSSVSLYGGFYAGAAAIDHPRVRIRADLAGLGLAPRDAIPEPEDHFSAMFDAMRVLIAGGAGRGPATLDEQRRFFESHLEPAFGGFLGTLSRAASSNYYRKVAALGHAFLAIETESFQMEA
;
A
#
# COMPACT_ATOMS: atom_id res chain seq x y z
N MET A 1 -25.76 -40.46 -21.13
CA MET A 1 -24.53 -39.71 -20.95
C MET A 1 -24.91 -38.28 -20.59
N ASN A 2 -24.88 -37.94 -19.31
CA ASN A 2 -25.18 -36.59 -18.84
C ASN A 2 -23.87 -35.75 -18.89
N ALA A 3 -23.87 -34.75 -19.76
CA ALA A 3 -22.81 -33.77 -19.79
C ALA A 3 -22.90 -32.89 -18.53
N VAL A 4 -21.91 -33.00 -17.65
CA VAL A 4 -21.75 -32.10 -16.51
C VAL A 4 -21.30 -30.76 -17.09
N ALA A 5 -22.19 -29.76 -17.03
CA ALA A 5 -21.86 -28.41 -17.41
C ALA A 5 -20.79 -27.85 -16.42
N THR A 6 -19.60 -27.55 -16.92
CA THR A 6 -18.55 -26.87 -16.15
C THR A 6 -19.09 -25.48 -15.79
N PRO A 7 -19.11 -25.09 -14.51
CA PRO A 7 -19.56 -23.75 -14.13
C PRO A 7 -18.61 -22.69 -14.74
N VAL A 8 -19.16 -21.82 -15.56
CA VAL A 8 -18.46 -20.64 -16.08
C VAL A 8 -18.39 -19.64 -14.94
N THR A 9 -17.22 -19.49 -14.34
CA THR A 9 -16.97 -18.43 -13.37
C THR A 9 -16.81 -17.11 -14.14
N LEU A 10 -17.86 -16.30 -14.15
CA LEU A 10 -17.78 -14.93 -14.67
C LEU A 10 -16.95 -14.11 -13.69
N HIS A 11 -15.68 -13.88 -13.98
CA HIS A 11 -14.89 -12.89 -13.26
C HIS A 11 -15.49 -11.52 -13.57
N ARG A 12 -15.99 -10.83 -12.52
CA ARG A 12 -16.44 -9.44 -12.63
C ARG A 12 -15.22 -8.61 -13.07
N ALA A 13 -15.35 -7.91 -14.19
CA ALA A 13 -14.32 -6.96 -14.62
C ALA A 13 -14.17 -5.90 -13.52
N VAL A 14 -12.94 -5.67 -13.08
CA VAL A 14 -12.62 -4.64 -12.09
C VAL A 14 -12.96 -3.28 -12.69
N GLY A 15 -13.72 -2.46 -11.96
CA GLY A 15 -14.10 -1.11 -12.42
C GLY A 15 -12.90 -0.17 -12.50
N ALA A 16 -13.04 0.95 -13.20
CA ALA A 16 -11.95 1.93 -13.33
C ALA A 16 -11.50 2.48 -11.96
N GLU A 17 -12.43 2.69 -11.04
CA GLU A 17 -12.16 3.14 -9.68
C GLU A 17 -11.37 2.09 -8.87
N GLU A 18 -11.78 0.85 -8.94
CA GLU A 18 -11.10 -0.27 -8.28
C GLU A 18 -9.68 -0.46 -8.84
N ASN A 19 -9.50 -0.28 -10.15
CA ASN A 19 -8.17 -0.32 -10.75
C ASN A 19 -7.29 0.82 -10.20
N ALA A 20 -7.83 2.05 -10.14
CA ALA A 20 -7.10 3.18 -9.59
C ALA A 20 -6.73 2.95 -8.11
N ARG A 21 -7.63 2.40 -7.30
CA ARG A 21 -7.33 2.01 -5.91
C ARG A 21 -6.20 0.98 -5.84
N ALA A 22 -6.27 -0.07 -6.67
CA ALA A 22 -5.25 -1.10 -6.73
C ALA A 22 -3.88 -0.54 -7.16
N ASP A 23 -3.86 0.42 -8.10
CA ASP A 23 -2.64 1.07 -8.59
C ASP A 23 -1.99 1.93 -7.51
N PHE A 24 -2.76 2.67 -6.69
CA PHE A 24 -2.22 3.40 -5.55
C PHE A 24 -1.63 2.47 -4.48
N TYR A 25 -2.28 1.35 -4.20
CA TYR A 25 -1.72 0.34 -3.30
C TYR A 25 -0.43 -0.29 -3.87
N ALA A 26 -0.39 -0.57 -5.18
CA ALA A 26 0.82 -1.06 -5.85
C ALA A 26 1.97 -0.06 -5.75
N LEU A 27 1.69 1.22 -5.98
CA LEU A 27 2.68 2.30 -5.88
C LEU A 27 3.23 2.44 -4.46
N LEU A 28 2.36 2.46 -3.43
CA LEU A 28 2.79 2.49 -2.03
C LEU A 28 3.60 1.25 -1.66
N SER A 29 3.18 0.07 -2.10
CA SER A 29 3.96 -1.16 -1.91
C SER A 29 5.37 -1.03 -2.49
N ARG A 30 5.49 -0.51 -3.71
CA ARG A 30 6.77 -0.35 -4.40
C ARG A 30 7.70 0.63 -3.70
N PHE A 31 7.18 1.76 -3.20
CA PHE A 31 7.98 2.75 -2.46
C PHE A 31 8.58 2.21 -1.17
N PHE A 32 7.86 1.32 -0.49
CA PHE A 32 8.34 0.76 0.79
C PHE A 32 9.04 -0.59 0.66
N GLN A 33 9.04 -1.19 -0.53
CA GLN A 33 9.81 -2.40 -0.82
C GLN A 33 11.28 -2.08 -1.13
N ALA A 34 11.54 -1.03 -1.91
CA ALA A 34 12.87 -0.58 -2.29
C ALA A 34 12.83 0.91 -2.67
N ALA A 35 13.98 1.55 -2.69
CA ALA A 35 14.11 2.90 -3.24
C ALA A 35 13.57 2.97 -4.68
N PRO A 36 12.98 4.10 -5.10
CA PRO A 36 12.58 4.28 -6.48
C PRO A 36 13.81 4.33 -7.39
N ASP A 37 13.75 3.60 -8.48
CA ASP A 37 14.72 3.63 -9.56
C ASP A 37 14.35 4.70 -10.61
N ASP A 38 15.25 4.95 -11.56
CA ASP A 38 15.03 5.93 -12.65
C ASP A 38 13.74 5.64 -13.42
N ALA A 39 13.41 4.36 -13.64
CA ALA A 39 12.21 3.98 -14.38
C ALA A 39 10.94 4.38 -13.62
N LEU A 40 10.89 4.17 -12.30
CA LEU A 40 9.76 4.57 -11.49
C LEU A 40 9.66 6.09 -11.35
N LEU A 41 10.79 6.78 -11.12
CA LEU A 41 10.82 8.24 -11.04
C LEU A 41 10.34 8.88 -12.34
N HIS A 42 10.82 8.38 -13.49
CA HIS A 42 10.37 8.84 -14.81
C HIS A 42 8.89 8.55 -15.03
N ALA A 43 8.41 7.34 -14.73
CA ALA A 43 7.00 7.00 -14.90
C ALA A 43 6.07 7.90 -14.07
N ILE A 44 6.48 8.28 -12.85
CA ILE A 44 5.71 9.21 -12.01
C ILE A 44 5.77 10.64 -12.57
N SER A 45 6.94 11.09 -13.03
CA SER A 45 7.11 12.45 -13.55
C SER A 45 6.29 12.74 -14.82
N GLU A 46 6.03 11.71 -15.61
CA GLU A 46 5.22 11.78 -16.84
C GLU A 46 3.73 11.43 -16.62
N ALA A 47 3.35 11.13 -15.36
CA ALA A 47 1.99 10.71 -15.08
C ALA A 47 1.00 11.89 -15.15
N ASP A 48 -0.21 11.60 -15.64
CA ASP A 48 -1.28 12.57 -15.72
C ASP A 48 -1.71 13.07 -14.33
N SER A 49 -2.17 14.30 -14.27
CA SER A 49 -2.78 14.88 -13.07
C SER A 49 -4.11 14.18 -12.73
N ILE A 50 -4.41 14.07 -11.45
CA ILE A 50 -5.72 13.59 -10.99
C ILE A 50 -6.79 14.61 -11.43
N PRO A 51 -7.92 14.14 -12.04
CA PRO A 51 -8.98 15.04 -12.50
C PRO A 51 -9.54 15.94 -11.38
N PRO A 52 -10.01 17.15 -11.70
CA PRO A 52 -10.59 18.07 -10.71
C PRO A 52 -11.83 17.54 -9.99
N SER A 53 -12.49 16.50 -10.52
CA SER A 53 -13.60 15.78 -9.88
C SER A 53 -13.17 14.85 -8.77
N GLY A 54 -11.86 14.58 -8.63
CA GLY A 54 -11.29 13.76 -7.57
C GLY A 54 -11.13 14.52 -6.24
N ASP A 55 -10.67 13.81 -5.22
CA ASP A 55 -10.39 14.44 -3.92
C ASP A 55 -9.23 15.45 -4.05
N PRO A 56 -9.43 16.71 -3.65
CA PRO A 56 -8.44 17.77 -3.81
C PRO A 56 -7.18 17.52 -2.96
N ARG A 57 -7.28 16.77 -1.84
CA ARG A 57 -6.13 16.42 -0.99
C ARG A 57 -5.23 15.44 -1.74
N LEU A 58 -5.85 14.44 -2.38
CA LEU A 58 -5.14 13.44 -3.18
C LEU A 58 -4.53 14.06 -4.42
N ALA A 59 -5.27 14.88 -5.15
CA ALA A 59 -4.79 15.57 -6.34
C ALA A 59 -3.58 16.46 -6.05
N LYS A 60 -3.62 17.20 -4.93
CA LYS A 60 -2.48 18.03 -4.50
C LYS A 60 -1.26 17.17 -4.14
N ALA A 61 -1.44 16.12 -3.33
CA ALA A 61 -0.34 15.25 -2.90
C ALA A 61 0.29 14.51 -4.09
N TRP A 62 -0.53 14.11 -5.07
CA TRP A 62 -0.08 13.51 -6.31
C TRP A 62 0.77 14.48 -7.12
N GLN A 63 0.30 15.71 -7.35
CA GLN A 63 1.06 16.70 -8.11
C GLN A 63 2.40 17.02 -7.43
N GLU A 64 2.41 17.16 -6.09
CA GLU A 64 3.64 17.39 -5.35
C GLU A 64 4.64 16.22 -5.47
N LEU A 65 4.16 14.99 -5.61
CA LEU A 65 5.01 13.82 -5.85
C LEU A 65 5.52 13.80 -7.29
N VAL A 66 4.67 14.11 -8.28
CA VAL A 66 5.06 14.25 -9.70
C VAL A 66 6.17 15.29 -9.84
N ASP A 67 5.97 16.48 -9.27
CA ASP A 67 6.96 17.57 -9.32
C ASP A 67 8.28 17.15 -8.65
N ALA A 68 8.22 16.47 -7.52
CA ALA A 68 9.42 15.96 -6.82
C ALA A 68 10.14 14.87 -7.65
N SER A 69 9.39 14.00 -8.30
CA SER A 69 9.96 12.91 -9.14
C SER A 69 10.66 13.45 -10.38
N SER A 70 10.23 14.60 -10.90
CA SER A 70 10.85 15.21 -12.09
C SER A 70 12.27 15.76 -11.86
N VAL A 71 12.64 15.96 -10.58
CA VAL A 71 13.95 16.51 -10.18
C VAL A 71 14.76 15.57 -9.31
N MET A 72 14.18 14.42 -8.90
CA MET A 72 14.87 13.41 -8.10
C MET A 72 15.67 12.48 -9.02
N ASP A 73 16.86 12.09 -8.58
CA ASP A 73 17.62 11.00 -9.18
C ASP A 73 17.61 9.74 -8.30
N ALA A 74 17.90 8.58 -8.90
CA ALA A 74 17.81 7.30 -8.23
C ALA A 74 18.85 7.14 -7.09
N ASP A 75 20.04 7.72 -7.24
CA ASP A 75 21.09 7.63 -6.22
C ASP A 75 20.71 8.43 -4.97
N ALA A 76 20.19 9.68 -5.15
CA ALA A 76 19.68 10.48 -4.04
C ALA A 76 18.46 9.83 -3.36
N ALA A 77 17.59 9.19 -4.15
CA ALA A 77 16.44 8.46 -3.61
C ALA A 77 16.88 7.22 -2.81
N LEU A 78 17.92 6.52 -3.24
CA LEU A 78 18.52 5.39 -2.52
C LEU A 78 19.15 5.85 -1.21
N ASP A 79 19.94 6.92 -1.23
CA ASP A 79 20.57 7.50 -0.02
C ASP A 79 19.49 7.90 1.01
N GLU A 80 18.40 8.52 0.56
CA GLU A 80 17.28 8.89 1.44
C GLU A 80 16.59 7.64 2.00
N PHE A 81 16.32 6.61 1.17
CA PHE A 81 15.71 5.35 1.58
C PHE A 81 16.57 4.66 2.66
N GLU A 82 17.86 4.52 2.42
CA GLU A 82 18.79 3.91 3.37
C GLU A 82 18.89 4.69 4.68
N SER A 83 18.89 6.03 4.62
CA SER A 83 18.90 6.90 5.79
C SER A 83 17.63 6.77 6.63
N LEU A 84 16.48 6.54 6.01
CA LEU A 84 15.17 6.42 6.67
C LEU A 84 14.93 5.01 7.22
N PHE A 85 15.17 3.99 6.41
CA PHE A 85 14.73 2.61 6.66
C PHE A 85 15.86 1.62 6.87
N GLY A 86 17.06 1.95 6.40
CA GLY A 86 18.28 1.15 6.57
C GLY A 86 19.02 1.52 7.84
N GLY A 87 20.25 1.05 7.90
CA GLY A 87 21.22 1.44 8.92
C GLY A 87 21.64 0.31 9.84
N VAL A 88 22.93 0.37 10.26
CA VAL A 88 23.49 -0.49 11.31
C VAL A 88 23.04 0.09 12.65
N GLY A 89 21.91 -0.37 13.17
CA GLY A 89 21.32 0.15 14.41
C GLY A 89 19.80 0.29 14.31
N LYS A 90 19.24 1.35 14.90
CA LYS A 90 17.80 1.65 14.78
C LYS A 90 17.58 2.52 13.55
N SER A 91 16.79 2.04 12.59
CA SER A 91 16.25 2.87 11.52
C SER A 91 15.44 4.05 12.09
N SER A 92 15.45 5.19 11.39
CA SER A 92 14.68 6.38 11.81
C SER A 92 13.18 6.13 11.75
N VAL A 93 12.75 5.25 10.82
CA VAL A 93 11.35 4.89 10.55
C VAL A 93 11.26 3.37 10.44
N SER A 94 10.37 2.75 11.21
CA SER A 94 10.12 1.30 11.09
C SER A 94 9.18 1.03 9.91
N LEU A 95 9.50 0.02 9.10
CA LEU A 95 8.64 -0.45 8.01
C LEU A 95 7.62 -1.53 8.47
N TYR A 96 7.54 -1.81 9.76
CA TYR A 96 6.69 -2.86 10.31
C TYR A 96 5.47 -2.28 11.03
N GLY A 97 4.27 -2.70 10.60
CA GLY A 97 3.00 -2.24 11.16
C GLY A 97 2.86 -2.51 12.65
N GLY A 98 3.39 -3.65 13.12
CA GLY A 98 3.39 -4.01 14.53
C GLY A 98 4.07 -2.98 15.45
N PHE A 99 4.97 -2.16 14.92
CA PHE A 99 5.61 -1.08 15.69
C PHE A 99 4.64 0.06 16.02
N TYR A 100 3.63 0.30 15.17
CA TYR A 100 2.69 1.42 15.28
C TYR A 100 1.30 1.03 15.80
N ALA A 101 0.94 -0.25 15.74
CA ALA A 101 -0.39 -0.75 16.12
C ALA A 101 -0.73 -0.70 17.62
N GLY A 102 0.22 -0.25 18.46
CA GLY A 102 0.02 -0.08 19.91
C GLY A 102 0.07 -1.39 20.71
N ALA A 103 0.22 -1.26 22.04
CA ALA A 103 0.37 -2.39 22.97
C ALA A 103 -0.96 -3.15 23.26
N ALA A 104 -2.08 -2.77 22.66
CA ALA A 104 -3.40 -3.37 22.92
C ALA A 104 -3.64 -4.69 22.16
N ALA A 105 -2.73 -5.11 21.28
CA ALA A 105 -2.86 -6.37 20.58
C ALA A 105 -2.51 -7.54 21.53
N ILE A 106 -3.51 -8.32 21.91
CA ILE A 106 -3.37 -9.54 22.72
C ILE A 106 -2.49 -10.57 22.00
N ASP A 107 -2.58 -10.62 20.67
CA ASP A 107 -1.76 -11.45 19.79
C ASP A 107 -0.76 -10.60 19.01
N HIS A 108 0.41 -11.18 18.73
CA HIS A 108 1.43 -10.51 17.93
C HIS A 108 0.86 -10.13 16.55
N PRO A 109 0.91 -8.83 16.12
CA PRO A 109 0.26 -8.36 14.89
C PRO A 109 0.55 -9.23 13.66
N ARG A 110 1.79 -9.67 13.51
CA ARG A 110 2.24 -10.55 12.43
C ARG A 110 1.50 -11.90 12.39
N VAL A 111 1.20 -12.50 13.56
CA VAL A 111 0.47 -13.77 13.62
C VAL A 111 -0.96 -13.59 13.12
N ARG A 112 -1.60 -12.47 13.48
CA ARG A 112 -2.96 -12.14 13.02
C ARG A 112 -3.00 -11.91 11.51
N ILE A 113 -2.08 -11.08 10.98
CA ILE A 113 -2.01 -10.83 9.53
C ILE A 113 -1.84 -12.14 8.76
N ARG A 114 -0.93 -13.02 9.20
CA ARG A 114 -0.73 -14.33 8.57
C ARG A 114 -1.97 -15.20 8.58
N ALA A 115 -2.69 -15.25 9.70
CA ALA A 115 -3.92 -16.03 9.82
C ALA A 115 -5.02 -15.48 8.89
N ASP A 116 -5.19 -14.16 8.82
CA ASP A 116 -6.20 -13.52 7.99
C ASP A 116 -5.86 -13.67 6.49
N LEU A 117 -4.59 -13.51 6.10
CA LEU A 117 -4.15 -13.76 4.73
C LEU A 117 -4.39 -15.22 4.31
N ALA A 118 -4.09 -16.18 5.19
CA ALA A 118 -4.36 -17.59 4.93
C ALA A 118 -5.87 -17.87 4.79
N GLY A 119 -6.70 -17.25 5.63
CA GLY A 119 -8.17 -17.31 5.53
C GLY A 119 -8.71 -16.73 4.22
N LEU A 120 -8.04 -15.74 3.66
CA LEU A 120 -8.34 -15.13 2.37
C LEU A 120 -7.73 -15.92 1.18
N GLY A 121 -7.06 -17.04 1.44
CA GLY A 121 -6.39 -17.84 0.41
C GLY A 121 -5.14 -17.18 -0.18
N LEU A 122 -4.56 -16.23 0.55
CA LEU A 122 -3.30 -15.58 0.19
C LEU A 122 -2.15 -16.26 0.97
N ALA A 123 -1.13 -16.68 0.23
CA ALA A 123 0.11 -17.19 0.81
C ALA A 123 1.28 -16.25 0.50
N PRO A 124 2.27 -16.14 1.40
CA PRO A 124 3.51 -15.46 1.06
C PRO A 124 4.11 -16.06 -0.21
N ARG A 125 4.68 -15.22 -1.06
CA ARG A 125 5.52 -15.72 -2.16
C ARG A 125 6.84 -16.18 -1.57
N ASP A 126 7.26 -17.40 -1.87
CA ASP A 126 8.52 -17.99 -1.37
C ASP A 126 9.78 -17.13 -1.66
N ALA A 127 9.69 -16.18 -2.58
CA ALA A 127 10.77 -15.29 -3.00
C ALA A 127 10.80 -13.94 -2.25
N ILE A 128 9.84 -13.64 -1.36
CA ILE A 128 9.77 -12.36 -0.65
C ILE A 128 10.08 -12.63 0.83
N PRO A 129 11.27 -12.23 1.33
CA PRO A 129 11.69 -12.51 2.70
C PRO A 129 11.05 -11.60 3.75
N GLU A 130 10.33 -10.54 3.34
CA GLU A 130 9.74 -9.59 4.27
C GLU A 130 8.61 -10.23 5.09
N PRO A 131 8.58 -9.95 6.40
CA PRO A 131 7.49 -10.34 7.28
C PRO A 131 6.14 -9.78 6.81
N GLU A 132 5.06 -10.49 7.12
CA GLU A 132 3.70 -10.14 6.67
C GLU A 132 3.21 -8.79 7.20
N ASP A 133 3.78 -8.28 8.30
CA ASP A 133 3.48 -6.96 8.86
C ASP A 133 4.34 -5.82 8.28
N HIS A 134 5.15 -6.11 7.24
CA HIS A 134 5.85 -5.07 6.49
C HIS A 134 4.86 -4.27 5.64
N PHE A 135 4.94 -2.93 5.65
CA PHE A 135 3.97 -2.08 4.96
C PHE A 135 3.87 -2.38 3.47
N SER A 136 4.99 -2.69 2.78
CA SER A 136 4.91 -3.10 1.37
C SER A 136 4.08 -4.36 1.18
N ALA A 137 4.22 -5.35 2.07
CA ALA A 137 3.44 -6.60 2.00
C ALA A 137 1.95 -6.35 2.29
N MET A 138 1.62 -5.51 3.27
CA MET A 138 0.23 -5.17 3.58
C MET A 138 -0.44 -4.37 2.44
N PHE A 139 0.29 -3.45 1.80
CA PHE A 139 -0.22 -2.73 0.63
C PHE A 139 -0.38 -3.66 -0.59
N ASP A 140 0.57 -4.58 -0.85
CA ASP A 140 0.41 -5.57 -1.93
C ASP A 140 -0.76 -6.52 -1.66
N ALA A 141 -1.01 -6.89 -0.40
CA ALA A 141 -2.18 -7.67 -0.02
C ALA A 141 -3.49 -6.94 -0.38
N MET A 142 -3.62 -5.64 -0.04
CA MET A 142 -4.79 -4.84 -0.44
C MET A 142 -4.94 -4.77 -1.96
N ARG A 143 -3.86 -4.53 -2.69
CA ARG A 143 -3.86 -4.56 -4.16
C ARG A 143 -4.43 -5.88 -4.70
N VAL A 144 -3.97 -7.02 -4.15
CA VAL A 144 -4.44 -8.35 -4.57
C VAL A 144 -5.89 -8.59 -4.16
N LEU A 145 -6.33 -8.09 -3.01
CA LEU A 145 -7.73 -8.18 -2.59
C LEU A 145 -8.65 -7.39 -3.54
N ILE A 146 -8.22 -6.23 -4.01
CA ILE A 146 -8.99 -5.38 -4.90
C ILE A 146 -8.99 -5.92 -6.33
N ALA A 147 -7.81 -6.13 -6.92
CA ALA A 147 -7.68 -6.51 -8.33
C ALA A 147 -7.80 -8.02 -8.59
N GLY A 148 -7.68 -8.84 -7.57
CA GLY A 148 -7.44 -10.26 -7.72
C GLY A 148 -5.98 -10.57 -8.05
N GLY A 149 -5.67 -11.84 -8.25
CA GLY A 149 -4.32 -12.31 -8.61
C GLY A 149 -4.03 -13.71 -8.09
N ALA A 150 -2.93 -14.31 -8.54
CA ALA A 150 -2.50 -15.64 -8.11
C ALA A 150 -3.59 -16.73 -8.21
N GLY A 151 -4.44 -16.65 -9.22
CA GLY A 151 -5.49 -17.63 -9.46
C GLY A 151 -6.82 -17.37 -8.71
N ARG A 152 -6.93 -16.24 -7.99
CA ARG A 152 -8.19 -15.80 -7.36
C ARG A 152 -8.76 -14.55 -8.02
N GLY A 153 -10.08 -14.40 -8.00
CA GLY A 153 -10.75 -13.14 -8.33
C GLY A 153 -10.63 -12.10 -7.21
N PRO A 154 -11.13 -10.86 -7.45
CA PRO A 154 -11.24 -9.83 -6.44
C PRO A 154 -11.97 -10.33 -5.19
N ALA A 155 -11.53 -9.88 -4.02
CA ALA A 155 -12.22 -10.10 -2.76
C ALA A 155 -13.50 -9.26 -2.69
N THR A 156 -14.44 -9.66 -1.84
CA THR A 156 -15.59 -8.82 -1.53
C THR A 156 -15.15 -7.54 -0.81
N LEU A 157 -15.95 -6.50 -0.89
CA LEU A 157 -15.68 -5.24 -0.21
C LEU A 157 -15.58 -5.43 1.31
N ASP A 158 -16.41 -6.30 1.90
CA ASP A 158 -16.34 -6.66 3.32
C ASP A 158 -15.02 -7.35 3.71
N GLU A 159 -14.42 -8.14 2.83
CA GLU A 159 -13.10 -8.75 3.05
C GLU A 159 -11.99 -7.70 2.97
N GLN A 160 -12.07 -6.80 1.99
CA GLN A 160 -11.13 -5.68 1.85
C GLN A 160 -11.19 -4.77 3.08
N ARG A 161 -12.40 -4.35 3.49
CA ARG A 161 -12.63 -3.53 4.68
C ARG A 161 -12.06 -4.18 5.94
N ARG A 162 -12.40 -5.44 6.22
CA ARG A 162 -11.91 -6.16 7.40
C ARG A 162 -10.38 -6.23 7.45
N PHE A 163 -9.74 -6.47 6.32
CA PHE A 163 -8.27 -6.48 6.26
C PHE A 163 -7.70 -5.09 6.53
N PHE A 164 -8.25 -4.05 5.90
CA PHE A 164 -7.82 -2.67 6.07
C PHE A 164 -7.97 -2.21 7.53
N GLU A 165 -9.15 -2.32 8.11
CA GLU A 165 -9.47 -1.90 9.48
C GLU A 165 -8.66 -2.68 10.54
N SER A 166 -8.37 -3.95 10.28
CA SER A 166 -7.63 -4.78 11.22
C SER A 166 -6.12 -4.56 11.20
N HIS A 167 -5.54 -4.19 10.06
CA HIS A 167 -4.09 -4.25 9.88
C HIS A 167 -3.46 -2.94 9.40
N LEU A 168 -4.10 -2.19 8.51
CA LEU A 168 -3.55 -0.94 7.98
C LEU A 168 -3.98 0.27 8.80
N GLU A 169 -5.27 0.43 9.04
CA GLU A 169 -5.82 1.60 9.72
C GLU A 169 -5.19 1.87 11.10
N PRO A 170 -4.95 0.87 11.97
CA PRO A 170 -4.34 1.12 13.27
C PRO A 170 -2.88 1.57 13.22
N ALA A 171 -2.20 1.39 12.08
CA ALA A 171 -0.76 1.55 11.97
C ALA A 171 -0.32 2.66 11.00
N PHE A 172 -1.05 2.89 9.90
CA PHE A 172 -0.58 3.77 8.83
C PHE A 172 -0.41 5.23 9.27
N GLY A 173 -1.31 5.73 10.13
CA GLY A 173 -1.23 7.11 10.62
C GLY A 173 0.04 7.37 11.42
N GLY A 174 0.43 6.45 12.29
CA GLY A 174 1.68 6.50 13.04
C GLY A 174 2.92 6.38 12.15
N PHE A 175 2.88 5.45 11.20
CA PHE A 175 3.95 5.23 10.23
C PHE A 175 4.21 6.46 9.36
N LEU A 176 3.21 6.90 8.61
CA LEU A 176 3.35 8.02 7.66
C LEU A 176 3.63 9.34 8.40
N GLY A 177 3.05 9.51 9.60
CA GLY A 177 3.35 10.66 10.45
C GLY A 177 4.82 10.67 10.94
N THR A 178 5.39 9.50 11.27
CA THR A 178 6.80 9.39 11.64
C THR A 178 7.69 9.67 10.44
N LEU A 179 7.37 9.09 9.28
CA LEU A 179 8.07 9.30 8.02
C LEU A 179 8.09 10.79 7.62
N SER A 180 6.93 11.44 7.69
CA SER A 180 6.81 12.87 7.35
C SER A 180 7.66 13.79 8.24
N ARG A 181 7.88 13.41 9.51
CA ARG A 181 8.67 14.21 10.48
C ARG A 181 10.14 13.83 10.55
N ALA A 182 10.56 12.75 9.93
CA ALA A 182 11.96 12.34 9.94
C ALA A 182 12.85 13.41 9.30
N ALA A 183 13.99 13.68 9.92
CA ALA A 183 14.88 14.79 9.48
C ALA A 183 15.45 14.56 8.07
N SER A 184 15.71 13.30 7.71
CA SER A 184 16.20 12.91 6.39
C SER A 184 15.08 12.75 5.36
N SER A 185 13.80 12.90 5.73
CA SER A 185 12.69 12.75 4.80
C SER A 185 12.51 14.02 3.95
N ASN A 186 12.75 13.90 2.67
CA ASN A 186 12.55 14.94 1.66
C ASN A 186 11.59 14.46 0.56
N TYR A 187 12.02 13.55 -0.29
CA TYR A 187 11.18 12.89 -1.28
C TYR A 187 10.12 11.99 -0.61
N TYR A 188 10.53 11.20 0.36
CA TYR A 188 9.61 10.34 1.13
C TYR A 188 8.58 11.11 1.95
N ARG A 189 8.78 12.41 2.21
CA ARG A 189 7.72 13.28 2.75
C ARG A 189 6.57 13.47 1.77
N LYS A 190 6.86 13.52 0.46
CA LYS A 190 5.83 13.57 -0.59
C LYS A 190 5.11 12.22 -0.71
N VAL A 191 5.86 11.11 -0.63
CA VAL A 191 5.28 9.76 -0.56
C VAL A 191 4.36 9.63 0.67
N ALA A 192 4.78 10.12 1.83
CA ALA A 192 3.96 10.11 3.04
C ALA A 192 2.68 10.95 2.89
N ALA A 193 2.77 12.12 2.25
CA ALA A 193 1.60 12.98 2.00
C ALA A 193 0.59 12.30 1.07
N LEU A 194 1.07 11.65 0.00
CA LEU A 194 0.23 10.84 -0.90
C LEU A 194 -0.44 9.69 -0.16
N GLY A 195 0.34 8.92 0.61
CA GLY A 195 -0.18 7.82 1.41
C GLY A 195 -1.25 8.26 2.40
N HIS A 196 -1.05 9.39 3.10
CA HIS A 196 -2.04 9.96 4.01
C HIS A 196 -3.34 10.35 3.29
N ALA A 197 -3.23 11.04 2.16
CA ALA A 197 -4.40 11.47 1.40
C ALA A 197 -5.20 10.28 0.88
N PHE A 198 -4.53 9.30 0.29
CA PHE A 198 -5.15 8.10 -0.25
C PHE A 198 -5.80 7.23 0.85
N LEU A 199 -5.08 6.91 1.91
CA LEU A 199 -5.59 6.03 2.97
C LEU A 199 -6.68 6.70 3.82
N ALA A 200 -6.72 8.03 3.90
CA ALA A 200 -7.83 8.75 4.50
C ALA A 200 -9.12 8.58 3.67
N ILE A 201 -9.02 8.61 2.34
CA ILE A 201 -10.15 8.34 1.44
C ILE A 201 -10.63 6.90 1.60
N GLU A 202 -9.73 5.93 1.67
CA GLU A 202 -10.07 4.52 1.93
C GLU A 202 -10.83 4.38 3.26
N THR A 203 -10.35 5.02 4.34
CA THR A 203 -11.03 5.02 5.64
C THR A 203 -12.44 5.60 5.53
N GLU A 204 -12.57 6.79 4.91
CA GLU A 204 -13.86 7.47 4.71
C GLU A 204 -14.82 6.59 3.87
N SER A 205 -14.32 5.94 2.82
CA SER A 205 -15.10 5.07 1.93
C SER A 205 -15.63 3.84 2.67
N PHE A 206 -14.78 3.13 3.42
CA PHE A 206 -15.20 1.97 4.19
C PHE A 206 -16.19 2.30 5.31
N GLN A 207 -16.11 3.51 5.89
CA GLN A 207 -17.07 3.97 6.91
C GLN A 207 -18.45 4.31 6.32
N MET A 208 -18.53 4.77 5.05
CA MET A 208 -19.80 5.09 4.40
C MET A 208 -20.60 3.85 3.98
N GLU A 209 -19.94 2.72 3.83
CA GLU A 209 -20.55 1.46 3.39
C GLU A 209 -20.81 0.46 4.54
N ALA A 210 -20.62 0.92 5.79
CA ALA A 210 -20.75 0.10 7.01
C ALA A 210 -22.22 0.00 7.53
#